data_f4085661fab5c4a1180e76c1a0a8fd7f
#
_entry.id   f4085661fab5c4a1180e76c1a0a8fd7f
#
_cell.length_a   1.000
_cell.length_b   1.000
_cell.length_c   1.000
_cell.angle_alpha   90.00
_cell.angle_beta   90.00
_cell.angle_gamma   90.00
#
_symmetry.space_group_name_H-M   'P 1'
#
loop_
_entity.id
_entity.type
_entity.pdbx_description
1 polymer ?
#
loop_
_entity_poly.entity_id
_entity_poly.type
_entity_poly.pdbx_seq_one_letter_code
_entity_poly.pdbx_strand_id
1 'polypeptide(L)'
;MLAGNRRFSQGEAEHPWQDRETREGLIDGQSPDAAVLSCSDSRVPPEIIFDEGLGDLFTIRTAGEIVDDAVKASLEFAIESLHVSLLVVMGHEHCGAVQSALSALNADESLRESFSDADESAEIESDSIVVRQVGASILTAQSSELNTTDDYERVHVARTIEHLVADSSIIQSAIADGRVTIVGARYLLTTGKVEVLSF
;
A
#
# COMPACT_ATOMS: atom_id res chain seq x y z
N MET A 1 10.88 -11.00 -3.51
CA MET A 1 10.42 -9.63 -3.87
C MET A 1 11.57 -8.65 -4.17
N LEU A 2 12.43 -8.18 -3.25
CA LEU A 2 13.48 -7.17 -3.58
C LEU A 2 14.53 -7.64 -4.61
N ALA A 3 14.83 -8.93 -4.68
CA ALA A 3 15.69 -9.48 -5.73
C ALA A 3 15.01 -9.40 -7.10
N GLY A 4 13.72 -9.71 -7.18
CA GLY A 4 12.93 -9.56 -8.39
C GLY A 4 12.80 -8.09 -8.82
N ASN A 5 12.54 -7.16 -7.88
CA ASN A 5 12.54 -5.73 -8.20
C ASN A 5 13.90 -5.26 -8.76
N ARG A 6 15.01 -5.81 -8.28
CA ARG A 6 16.32 -5.50 -8.83
C ARG A 6 16.42 -5.93 -10.30
N ARG A 7 15.99 -7.15 -10.64
CA ARG A 7 15.95 -7.62 -12.02
C ARG A 7 15.07 -6.72 -12.89
N PHE A 8 13.84 -6.43 -12.41
CA PHE A 8 12.91 -5.54 -13.10
C PHE A 8 13.53 -4.16 -13.39
N SER A 9 14.10 -3.51 -12.35
CA SER A 9 14.69 -2.17 -12.49
C SER A 9 15.93 -2.11 -13.38
N GLN A 10 16.58 -3.24 -13.62
CA GLN A 10 17.74 -3.38 -14.52
C GLN A 10 17.35 -3.83 -15.93
N GLY A 11 16.07 -4.11 -16.19
CA GLY A 11 15.60 -4.66 -17.47
C GLY A 11 15.96 -6.13 -17.68
N GLU A 12 16.17 -6.86 -16.60
CA GLU A 12 16.59 -8.28 -16.57
C GLU A 12 15.49 -9.17 -15.96
N ALA A 13 14.21 -8.74 -16.05
CA ALA A 13 13.08 -9.49 -15.50
C ALA A 13 12.98 -10.89 -16.15
N GLU A 14 12.75 -11.89 -15.32
CA GLU A 14 12.67 -13.29 -15.71
C GLU A 14 11.24 -13.72 -16.04
N HIS A 15 10.23 -12.97 -15.59
CA HIS A 15 8.80 -13.27 -15.76
C HIS A 15 8.44 -14.70 -15.32
N PRO A 16 8.75 -15.10 -14.07
CA PRO A 16 8.57 -16.46 -13.61
C PRO A 16 7.10 -16.87 -13.54
N TRP A 17 6.86 -18.17 -13.53
CA TRP A 17 5.56 -18.78 -13.19
C TRP A 17 4.36 -18.23 -13.98
N GLN A 18 4.52 -17.97 -15.30
CA GLN A 18 3.45 -17.50 -16.17
C GLN A 18 3.00 -18.53 -17.18
N ASP A 19 3.56 -19.72 -17.13
CA ASP A 19 3.31 -20.81 -18.05
C ASP A 19 2.02 -21.60 -17.71
N ARG A 20 1.70 -22.54 -18.61
CA ARG A 20 0.50 -23.36 -18.47
C ARG A 20 0.60 -24.33 -17.30
N GLU A 21 1.77 -24.91 -17.05
CA GLU A 21 1.99 -25.90 -15.99
C GLU A 21 1.78 -25.26 -14.62
N THR A 22 2.34 -24.08 -14.40
CA THR A 22 2.11 -23.30 -13.18
C THR A 22 0.62 -23.03 -12.97
N ARG A 23 -0.08 -22.56 -14.00
CA ARG A 23 -1.51 -22.28 -13.90
C ARG A 23 -2.33 -23.54 -13.58
N GLU A 24 -2.01 -24.68 -14.20
CA GLU A 24 -2.69 -25.96 -13.93
C GLU A 24 -2.40 -26.47 -12.51
N GLY A 25 -1.18 -26.25 -11.98
CA GLY A 25 -0.81 -26.61 -10.62
C GLY A 25 -1.50 -25.80 -9.52
N LEU A 26 -2.01 -24.60 -9.86
CA LEU A 26 -2.70 -23.71 -8.94
C LEU A 26 -4.23 -23.84 -8.92
N ILE A 27 -4.81 -24.80 -9.68
CA ILE A 27 -6.28 -24.96 -9.78
C ILE A 27 -6.91 -25.25 -8.42
N ASP A 28 -6.27 -26.08 -7.59
CA ASP A 28 -6.85 -26.57 -6.33
C ASP A 28 -6.56 -25.65 -5.14
N GLY A 29 -5.74 -24.59 -5.29
CA GLY A 29 -5.44 -23.68 -4.20
C GLY A 29 -4.30 -22.70 -4.51
N GLN A 30 -4.06 -21.81 -3.55
CA GLN A 30 -2.98 -20.82 -3.58
C GLN A 30 -2.24 -20.80 -2.24
N SER A 31 -0.97 -20.46 -2.27
CA SER A 31 -0.12 -20.26 -1.08
C SER A 31 0.85 -19.10 -1.35
N PRO A 32 0.35 -17.87 -1.38
CA PRO A 32 1.19 -16.70 -1.68
C PRO A 32 2.22 -16.45 -0.57
N ASP A 33 3.40 -16.00 -0.96
CA ASP A 33 4.47 -15.67 -0.03
C ASP A 33 4.21 -14.37 0.74
N ALA A 34 3.48 -13.44 0.11
CA ALA A 34 3.17 -12.13 0.68
C ALA A 34 1.79 -11.62 0.25
N ALA A 35 1.23 -10.72 1.08
CA ALA A 35 0.13 -9.85 0.68
C ALA A 35 0.66 -8.44 0.40
N VAL A 36 0.16 -7.80 -0.66
CA VAL A 36 0.55 -6.45 -1.06
C VAL A 36 -0.68 -5.58 -1.21
N LEU A 37 -0.79 -4.53 -0.40
CA LEU A 37 -1.71 -3.43 -0.61
C LEU A 37 -0.99 -2.34 -1.39
N SER A 38 -1.51 -1.95 -2.56
CA SER A 38 -0.89 -0.93 -3.41
C SER A 38 -1.90 -0.08 -4.17
N CYS A 39 -1.40 0.97 -4.83
CA CYS A 39 -2.22 1.82 -5.68
C CYS A 39 -2.74 1.06 -6.91
N SER A 40 -3.98 1.39 -7.33
CA SER A 40 -4.57 0.94 -8.59
C SER A 40 -3.98 1.62 -9.83
N ASP A 41 -3.00 2.50 -9.69
CA ASP A 41 -2.30 3.14 -10.81
C ASP A 41 -1.77 2.09 -11.79
N SER A 42 -2.07 2.25 -13.08
CA SER A 42 -1.75 1.26 -14.11
C SER A 42 -0.25 1.02 -14.31
N ARG A 43 0.58 1.91 -13.79
CA ARG A 43 2.06 1.86 -13.88
C ARG A 43 2.71 1.07 -12.74
N VAL A 44 1.92 0.64 -11.71
CA VAL A 44 2.45 0.05 -10.49
C VAL A 44 1.87 -1.33 -10.14
N PRO A 45 1.77 -2.29 -11.09
CA PRO A 45 1.34 -3.64 -10.79
C PRO A 45 2.42 -4.40 -9.99
N PRO A 46 2.13 -4.83 -8.74
CA PRO A 46 3.14 -5.43 -7.88
C PRO A 46 3.83 -6.65 -8.46
N GLU A 47 3.10 -7.53 -9.12
CA GLU A 47 3.63 -8.76 -9.71
C GLU A 47 4.71 -8.47 -10.75
N ILE A 48 4.54 -7.41 -11.55
CA ILE A 48 5.53 -6.99 -12.55
C ILE A 48 6.72 -6.29 -11.89
N ILE A 49 6.44 -5.38 -10.92
CA ILE A 49 7.48 -4.60 -10.24
C ILE A 49 8.42 -5.50 -9.43
N PHE A 50 7.87 -6.54 -8.82
CA PHE A 50 8.66 -7.49 -8.04
C PHE A 50 9.15 -8.70 -8.85
N ASP A 51 8.84 -8.75 -10.16
CA ASP A 51 9.18 -9.89 -11.05
C ASP A 51 8.76 -11.23 -10.43
N GLU A 52 7.50 -11.29 -10.01
CA GLU A 52 6.83 -12.43 -9.42
C GLU A 52 5.77 -12.97 -10.40
N GLY A 53 5.27 -14.18 -10.18
CA GLY A 53 4.33 -14.85 -11.07
C GLY A 53 3.00 -15.22 -10.44
N LEU A 54 2.30 -16.16 -11.10
CA LEU A 54 1.02 -16.66 -10.63
C LEU A 54 1.19 -17.39 -9.29
N GLY A 55 0.39 -17.00 -8.31
CA GLY A 55 0.35 -17.64 -7.00
C GLY A 55 1.32 -17.05 -5.97
N ASP A 56 2.28 -16.21 -6.37
CA ASP A 56 3.32 -15.69 -5.47
C ASP A 56 2.81 -14.57 -4.56
N LEU A 57 1.92 -13.71 -5.07
CA LEU A 57 1.42 -12.55 -4.32
C LEU A 57 -0.10 -12.56 -4.20
N PHE A 58 -0.60 -12.21 -3.01
CA PHE A 58 -2.00 -11.85 -2.79
C PHE A 58 -2.12 -10.32 -2.85
N THR A 59 -2.69 -9.81 -3.95
CA THR A 59 -2.62 -8.38 -4.27
C THR A 59 -3.97 -7.69 -4.07
N ILE A 60 -4.00 -6.64 -3.27
CA ILE A 60 -5.14 -5.73 -3.10
C ILE A 60 -4.74 -4.37 -3.64
N ARG A 61 -5.62 -3.74 -4.46
CA ARG A 61 -5.31 -2.47 -5.08
C ARG A 61 -6.48 -1.51 -5.02
N THR A 62 -6.23 -0.30 -4.50
CA THR A 62 -7.19 0.80 -4.43
C THR A 62 -6.52 2.09 -4.91
N ALA A 63 -7.29 3.13 -5.26
CA ALA A 63 -6.70 4.41 -5.64
C ALA A 63 -6.03 5.06 -4.42
N GLY A 64 -4.68 5.14 -4.43
CA GLY A 64 -3.89 5.67 -3.32
C GLY A 64 -3.86 4.73 -2.12
N GLU A 65 -3.79 3.41 -2.34
CA GLU A 65 -3.72 2.37 -1.30
C GLU A 65 -4.59 2.60 -0.06
N ILE A 66 -5.75 3.26 -0.29
CA ILE A 66 -6.73 3.53 0.78
C ILE A 66 -7.32 2.24 1.34
N VAL A 67 -7.73 2.29 2.60
CA VAL A 67 -8.29 1.17 3.33
C VAL A 67 -9.78 1.38 3.58
N ASP A 68 -10.57 0.38 3.22
CA ASP A 68 -11.96 0.24 3.61
C ASP A 68 -12.20 -1.14 4.22
N ASP A 69 -13.43 -1.45 4.59
CA ASP A 69 -13.78 -2.74 5.20
C ASP A 69 -13.46 -3.93 4.28
N ALA A 70 -13.58 -3.77 2.96
CA ALA A 70 -13.27 -4.85 2.01
C ALA A 70 -11.76 -5.09 1.89
N VAL A 71 -10.95 -4.02 1.88
CA VAL A 71 -9.49 -4.09 1.91
C VAL A 71 -9.03 -4.75 3.20
N LYS A 72 -9.52 -4.28 4.36
CA LYS A 72 -9.21 -4.85 5.67
C LYS A 72 -9.52 -6.35 5.72
N ALA A 73 -10.75 -6.74 5.37
CA ALA A 73 -11.17 -8.14 5.36
C ALA A 73 -10.32 -9.01 4.42
N SER A 74 -9.88 -8.46 3.29
CA SER A 74 -9.00 -9.17 2.34
C SER A 74 -7.61 -9.41 2.93
N LEU A 75 -7.05 -8.44 3.65
CA LEU A 75 -5.77 -8.57 4.33
C LEU A 75 -5.84 -9.56 5.52
N GLU A 76 -6.93 -9.50 6.30
CA GLU A 76 -7.21 -10.46 7.36
C GLU A 76 -7.32 -11.89 6.81
N PHE A 77 -8.01 -12.07 5.68
CA PHE A 77 -8.09 -13.36 4.99
C PHE A 77 -6.71 -13.87 4.54
N ALA A 78 -5.86 -13.00 4.01
CA ALA A 78 -4.50 -13.37 3.60
C ALA A 78 -3.69 -13.89 4.80
N ILE A 79 -3.85 -13.29 5.98
CA ILE A 79 -3.14 -13.69 7.20
C ILE A 79 -3.73 -14.99 7.79
N GLU A 80 -5.05 -15.05 7.99
CA GLU A 80 -5.70 -16.14 8.72
C GLU A 80 -5.91 -17.39 7.87
N SER A 81 -6.21 -17.23 6.57
CA SER A 81 -6.56 -18.34 5.68
C SER A 81 -5.42 -18.77 4.77
N LEU A 82 -4.61 -17.82 4.28
CA LEU A 82 -3.49 -18.10 3.38
C LEU A 82 -2.15 -18.14 4.11
N HIS A 83 -2.12 -17.75 5.38
CA HIS A 83 -0.93 -17.78 6.25
C HIS A 83 0.26 -17.01 5.71
N VAL A 84 0.01 -15.89 5.02
CA VAL A 84 1.09 -15.00 4.58
C VAL A 84 1.86 -14.48 5.79
N SER A 85 3.18 -14.46 5.67
CA SER A 85 4.07 -13.98 6.73
C SER A 85 4.59 -12.55 6.50
N LEU A 86 4.30 -11.98 5.33
CA LEU A 86 4.70 -10.62 4.95
C LEU A 86 3.50 -9.85 4.40
N LEU A 87 3.25 -8.67 4.96
CA LEU A 87 2.29 -7.69 4.48
C LEU A 87 3.06 -6.46 4.02
N VAL A 88 2.90 -6.07 2.77
CA VAL A 88 3.54 -4.87 2.20
C VAL A 88 2.49 -3.83 1.89
N VAL A 89 2.64 -2.62 2.42
CA VAL A 89 1.89 -1.43 1.98
C VAL A 89 2.82 -0.63 1.07
N MET A 90 2.47 -0.56 -0.21
CA MET A 90 3.34 0.04 -1.22
C MET A 90 2.70 1.26 -1.88
N GLY A 91 3.19 2.44 -1.50
CA GLY A 91 2.96 3.68 -2.24
C GLY A 91 3.85 3.79 -3.48
N HIS A 92 3.72 4.88 -4.22
CA HIS A 92 4.53 5.10 -5.40
C HIS A 92 4.73 6.57 -5.74
N GLU A 93 5.80 6.86 -6.45
CA GLU A 93 6.13 8.18 -6.99
C GLU A 93 5.05 8.69 -7.96
N HIS A 94 4.75 9.99 -7.89
CA HIS A 94 3.74 10.66 -8.73
C HIS A 94 2.33 10.04 -8.64
N CYS A 95 1.89 9.72 -7.43
CA CYS A 95 0.56 9.15 -7.19
C CYS A 95 -0.55 10.14 -7.54
N GLY A 96 -1.45 9.71 -8.45
CA GLY A 96 -2.60 10.54 -8.88
C GLY A 96 -3.60 10.79 -7.75
N ALA A 97 -3.74 9.87 -6.80
CA ALA A 97 -4.61 10.05 -5.64
C ALA A 97 -4.08 11.15 -4.70
N VAL A 98 -2.76 11.18 -4.45
CA VAL A 98 -2.10 12.26 -3.69
C VAL A 98 -2.28 13.61 -4.38
N GLN A 99 -2.09 13.68 -5.70
CA GLN A 99 -2.31 14.90 -6.47
C GLN A 99 -3.76 15.39 -6.40
N SER A 100 -4.72 14.45 -6.49
CA SER A 100 -6.15 14.75 -6.42
C SER A 100 -6.55 15.26 -5.03
N ALA A 101 -6.10 14.60 -3.97
CA ALA A 101 -6.37 15.03 -2.60
C ALA A 101 -5.75 16.41 -2.29
N LEU A 102 -4.51 16.65 -2.71
CA LEU A 102 -3.84 17.94 -2.56
C LEU A 102 -4.60 19.05 -3.30
N SER A 103 -5.09 18.76 -4.51
CA SER A 103 -5.88 19.71 -5.29
C SER A 103 -7.21 20.05 -4.60
N ALA A 104 -7.89 19.06 -4.01
CA ALA A 104 -9.12 19.28 -3.24
C ALA A 104 -8.86 20.15 -2.01
N LEU A 105 -7.82 19.87 -1.23
CA LEU A 105 -7.41 20.66 -0.06
C LEU A 105 -7.05 22.10 -0.41
N ASN A 106 -6.52 22.36 -1.60
CA ASN A 106 -6.20 23.69 -2.06
C ASN A 106 -7.41 24.46 -2.61
N ALA A 107 -8.45 23.75 -3.04
CA ALA A 107 -9.68 24.33 -3.57
C ALA A 107 -10.71 24.64 -2.48
N ASP A 108 -10.67 23.94 -1.35
CA ASP A 108 -11.65 24.05 -0.26
C ASP A 108 -10.96 24.08 1.11
N GLU A 109 -10.93 25.25 1.73
CA GLU A 109 -10.30 25.47 3.04
C GLU A 109 -11.06 24.74 4.17
N SER A 110 -12.36 24.51 4.02
CA SER A 110 -13.16 23.82 5.03
C SER A 110 -12.69 22.37 5.26
N LEU A 111 -12.13 21.72 4.23
CA LEU A 111 -11.52 20.39 4.36
C LEU A 111 -10.32 20.39 5.31
N ARG A 112 -9.54 21.49 5.32
CA ARG A 112 -8.40 21.64 6.23
C ARG A 112 -8.85 21.91 7.66
N GLU A 113 -9.90 22.72 7.82
CA GLU A 113 -10.46 23.06 9.12
C GLU A 113 -11.12 21.86 9.82
N SER A 114 -11.59 20.86 9.05
CA SER A 114 -12.19 19.63 9.59
C SER A 114 -11.17 18.66 10.18
N PHE A 115 -9.89 18.84 9.86
CA PHE A 115 -8.82 17.95 10.32
C PHE A 115 -8.31 18.35 11.71
N SER A 116 -8.05 17.35 12.56
CA SER A 116 -7.46 17.53 13.89
C SER A 116 -6.21 16.67 14.03
N ASP A 117 -5.06 17.29 14.19
CA ASP A 117 -3.78 16.62 14.46
C ASP A 117 -3.73 15.91 15.83
N ALA A 118 -4.73 16.13 16.69
CA ALA A 118 -4.76 15.52 18.02
C ALA A 118 -5.15 14.05 18.03
N ASP A 119 -5.62 13.52 16.89
CA ASP A 119 -6.04 12.14 16.71
C ASP A 119 -5.32 11.52 15.50
N GLU A 120 -4.44 10.54 15.76
CA GLU A 120 -3.69 9.83 14.71
C GLU A 120 -4.61 9.10 13.70
N SER A 121 -5.84 8.78 14.11
CA SER A 121 -6.86 8.18 13.25
C SER A 121 -7.73 9.22 12.52
N ALA A 122 -7.51 10.52 12.75
CA ALA A 122 -8.35 11.58 12.18
C ALA A 122 -8.38 11.52 10.66
N GLU A 123 -9.58 11.51 10.11
CA GLU A 123 -9.87 11.69 8.69
C GLU A 123 -10.46 13.08 8.46
N ILE A 124 -10.39 13.54 7.21
CA ILE A 124 -11.05 14.79 6.78
C ILE A 124 -12.53 14.53 6.53
N GLU A 125 -13.40 15.45 6.87
CA GLU A 125 -14.83 15.37 6.51
C GLU A 125 -15.02 15.61 5.00
N SER A 126 -15.18 14.54 4.24
CA SER A 126 -15.41 14.58 2.79
C SER A 126 -16.22 13.37 2.33
N ASP A 127 -17.03 13.53 1.29
CA ASP A 127 -17.72 12.42 0.64
C ASP A 127 -16.75 11.46 -0.09
N SER A 128 -15.58 11.96 -0.46
CA SER A 128 -14.53 11.17 -1.12
C SER A 128 -13.62 10.50 -0.10
N ILE A 129 -13.64 9.16 -0.04
CA ILE A 129 -12.73 8.38 0.81
C ILE A 129 -11.24 8.66 0.49
N VAL A 130 -10.91 8.93 -0.78
CA VAL A 130 -9.54 9.32 -1.18
C VAL A 130 -9.15 10.64 -0.52
N VAL A 131 -10.04 11.65 -0.54
CA VAL A 131 -9.77 12.94 0.11
C VAL A 131 -9.68 12.76 1.62
N ARG A 132 -10.55 11.94 2.22
CA ARG A 132 -10.53 11.69 3.67
C ARG A 132 -9.18 11.13 4.13
N GLN A 133 -8.72 10.04 3.54
CA GLN A 133 -7.52 9.32 4.01
C GLN A 133 -6.23 9.94 3.49
N VAL A 134 -6.13 10.15 2.18
CA VAL A 134 -4.92 10.74 1.58
C VAL A 134 -4.76 12.21 1.98
N GLY A 135 -5.87 12.96 2.03
CA GLY A 135 -5.86 14.35 2.47
C GLY A 135 -5.40 14.50 3.93
N ALA A 136 -5.87 13.62 4.83
CA ALA A 136 -5.40 13.58 6.21
C ALA A 136 -3.88 13.34 6.27
N SER A 137 -3.35 12.42 5.46
CA SER A 137 -1.91 12.16 5.39
C SER A 137 -1.11 13.36 4.90
N ILE A 138 -1.66 14.13 3.94
CA ILE A 138 -1.04 15.38 3.47
C ILE A 138 -0.99 16.42 4.60
N LEU A 139 -2.08 16.59 5.35
CA LEU A 139 -2.13 17.55 6.45
C LEU A 139 -1.20 17.13 7.61
N THR A 140 -1.13 15.84 7.94
CA THR A 140 -0.15 15.31 8.90
C THR A 140 1.29 15.60 8.47
N ALA A 141 1.62 15.42 7.20
CA ALA A 141 2.94 15.75 6.68
C ALA A 141 3.23 17.25 6.81
N GLN A 142 2.26 18.10 6.44
CA GLN A 142 2.40 19.55 6.51
C GLN A 142 2.57 20.08 7.94
N SER A 143 1.90 19.47 8.94
CA SER A 143 2.07 19.83 10.35
C SER A 143 3.48 19.53 10.86
N SER A 144 4.15 18.55 10.24
CA SER A 144 5.55 18.17 10.50
C SER A 144 6.57 18.91 9.60
N GLU A 145 6.15 19.99 8.91
CA GLU A 145 6.97 20.76 7.98
C GLU A 145 7.45 19.99 6.74
N LEU A 146 6.84 18.83 6.46
CA LEU A 146 7.07 18.01 5.27
C LEU A 146 6.13 18.47 4.15
N ASN A 147 6.66 19.06 3.07
CA ASN A 147 5.84 19.79 2.11
C ASN A 147 6.02 19.37 0.65
N THR A 148 6.74 18.29 0.40
CA THR A 148 6.90 17.76 -0.95
C THR A 148 5.91 16.63 -1.23
N THR A 149 5.60 16.38 -2.50
CA THR A 149 4.77 15.21 -2.88
C THR A 149 5.40 13.90 -2.41
N ASP A 150 6.73 13.82 -2.43
CA ASP A 150 7.50 12.70 -1.91
C ASP A 150 7.22 12.45 -0.42
N ASP A 151 7.20 13.52 0.38
CA ASP A 151 6.86 13.44 1.80
C ASP A 151 5.43 12.94 2.00
N TYR A 152 4.47 13.48 1.23
CA TYR A 152 3.06 13.09 1.34
C TYR A 152 2.84 11.61 1.04
N GLU A 153 3.50 11.08 0.01
CA GLU A 153 3.45 9.67 -0.36
C GLU A 153 4.01 8.78 0.75
N ARG A 154 5.13 9.16 1.38
CA ARG A 154 5.75 8.43 2.50
C ARG A 154 4.89 8.45 3.75
N VAL A 155 4.38 9.62 4.12
CA VAL A 155 3.50 9.76 5.29
C VAL A 155 2.21 8.99 5.07
N HIS A 156 1.68 8.96 3.83
CA HIS A 156 0.48 8.20 3.53
C HIS A 156 0.67 6.70 3.73
N VAL A 157 1.80 6.13 3.29
CA VAL A 157 2.14 4.72 3.56
C VAL A 157 2.22 4.44 5.05
N ALA A 158 2.87 5.33 5.83
CA ALA A 158 2.97 5.17 7.28
C ALA A 158 1.60 5.17 7.95
N ARG A 159 0.76 6.17 7.67
CA ARG A 159 -0.60 6.26 8.22
C ARG A 159 -1.51 5.11 7.78
N THR A 160 -1.35 4.62 6.56
CA THR A 160 -2.10 3.43 6.10
C THR A 160 -1.74 2.20 6.95
N ILE A 161 -0.47 2.01 7.29
CA ILE A 161 -0.02 0.94 8.20
C ILE A 161 -0.60 1.13 9.60
N GLU A 162 -0.50 2.33 10.17
CA GLU A 162 -1.04 2.66 11.49
C GLU A 162 -2.54 2.38 11.57
N HIS A 163 -3.31 2.82 10.56
CA HIS A 163 -4.74 2.58 10.44
C HIS A 163 -5.07 1.07 10.38
N LEU A 164 -4.37 0.30 9.54
CA LEU A 164 -4.55 -1.14 9.46
C LEU A 164 -4.30 -1.84 10.80
N VAL A 165 -3.25 -1.46 11.51
CA VAL A 165 -2.90 -2.04 12.81
C VAL A 165 -3.89 -1.61 13.90
N ALA A 166 -4.35 -0.37 13.89
CA ALA A 166 -5.31 0.13 14.86
C ALA A 166 -6.70 -0.51 14.70
N ASP A 167 -7.15 -0.70 13.45
CA ASP A 167 -8.52 -1.12 13.13
C ASP A 167 -8.70 -2.63 13.00
N SER A 168 -7.62 -3.42 12.97
CA SER A 168 -7.70 -4.87 12.86
C SER A 168 -7.02 -5.58 14.03
N SER A 169 -7.82 -6.14 14.92
CA SER A 169 -7.30 -7.00 16.00
C SER A 169 -6.59 -8.26 15.47
N ILE A 170 -6.95 -8.73 14.29
CA ILE A 170 -6.33 -9.88 13.62
C ILE A 170 -4.92 -9.51 13.20
N ILE A 171 -4.75 -8.38 12.49
CA ILE A 171 -3.44 -7.90 12.04
C ILE A 171 -2.57 -7.60 13.26
N GLN A 172 -3.11 -6.88 14.25
CA GLN A 172 -2.40 -6.54 15.49
C GLN A 172 -1.89 -7.79 16.22
N SER A 173 -2.76 -8.79 16.40
CA SER A 173 -2.38 -10.05 17.05
C SER A 173 -1.35 -10.83 16.25
N ALA A 174 -1.49 -10.89 14.93
CA ALA A 174 -0.56 -11.57 14.05
C ALA A 174 0.86 -10.97 14.10
N ILE A 175 0.95 -9.63 14.19
CA ILE A 175 2.23 -8.92 14.38
C ILE A 175 2.80 -9.21 15.77
N ALA A 176 1.99 -9.10 16.83
CA ALA A 176 2.41 -9.33 18.20
C ALA A 176 2.94 -10.77 18.42
N ASP A 177 2.31 -11.75 17.77
CA ASP A 177 2.70 -13.16 17.80
C ASP A 177 3.89 -13.49 16.89
N GLY A 178 4.39 -12.54 16.11
CA GLY A 178 5.47 -12.74 15.15
C GLY A 178 5.09 -13.61 13.94
N ARG A 179 3.78 -13.77 13.66
CA ARG A 179 3.26 -14.52 12.50
C ARG A 179 3.35 -13.71 11.21
N VAL A 180 3.26 -12.40 11.32
CA VAL A 180 3.30 -11.46 10.19
C VAL A 180 4.26 -10.31 10.48
N THR A 181 5.02 -9.93 9.45
CA THR A 181 5.76 -8.67 9.42
C THR A 181 5.06 -7.72 8.47
N ILE A 182 4.79 -6.48 8.91
CA ILE A 182 4.28 -5.42 8.05
C ILE A 182 5.42 -4.49 7.63
N VAL A 183 5.44 -4.12 6.35
CA VAL A 183 6.50 -3.30 5.75
C VAL A 183 5.90 -2.21 4.89
N GLY A 184 6.32 -0.98 5.11
CA GLY A 184 6.08 0.12 4.19
C GLY A 184 7.11 0.14 3.07
N ALA A 185 6.65 0.36 1.85
CA ALA A 185 7.50 0.46 0.67
C ALA A 185 7.03 1.58 -0.26
N ARG A 186 7.93 2.05 -1.10
CA ARG A 186 7.61 3.04 -2.13
C ARG A 186 8.29 2.68 -3.44
N TYR A 187 7.50 2.60 -4.52
CA TYR A 187 7.99 2.36 -5.86
C TYR A 187 8.32 3.66 -6.57
N LEU A 188 9.52 3.78 -7.10
CA LEU A 188 10.02 4.92 -7.85
C LEU A 188 9.81 4.68 -9.35
N LEU A 189 8.84 5.38 -9.95
CA LEU A 189 8.56 5.32 -11.39
C LEU A 189 9.78 5.73 -12.24
N THR A 190 10.59 6.68 -11.72
CA THR A 190 11.76 7.20 -12.42
C THR A 190 12.89 6.20 -12.56
N THR A 191 13.01 5.23 -11.64
CA THR A 191 14.13 4.28 -11.60
C THR A 191 13.69 2.82 -11.67
N GLY A 192 12.42 2.53 -11.53
CA GLY A 192 11.90 1.17 -11.42
C GLY A 192 12.22 0.48 -10.09
N LYS A 193 12.81 1.19 -9.11
CA LYS A 193 13.22 0.62 -7.83
C LYS A 193 12.13 0.73 -6.77
N VAL A 194 12.08 -0.26 -5.90
CA VAL A 194 11.33 -0.20 -4.64
C VAL A 194 12.28 0.08 -3.50
N GLU A 195 11.97 1.09 -2.72
CA GLU A 195 12.64 1.41 -1.46
C GLU A 195 11.76 0.94 -0.29
N VAL A 196 12.39 0.34 0.72
CA VAL A 196 11.74 0.02 1.99
C VAL A 196 11.80 1.26 2.86
N LEU A 197 10.64 1.64 3.39
CA LEU A 197 10.52 2.79 4.28
C LEU A 197 10.80 2.36 5.73
N SER A 198 11.51 3.21 6.45
CA SER A 198 11.70 3.10 7.91
C SER A 198 10.97 4.25 8.57
N PHE A 199 10.12 3.96 9.52
CA PHE A 199 9.33 4.91 10.29
C PHE A 199 9.80 4.92 11.74
#